data_e97e326c7b0eef026dd9021c7f06bf63
#
_entry.id   e97e326c7b0eef026dd9021c7f06bf63
#
_cell.length_a   1.000
_cell.length_b   1.000
_cell.length_c   1.000
_cell.angle_alpha   90.00
_cell.angle_beta   90.00
_cell.angle_gamma   90.00
#
_symmetry.space_group_name_H-M   'P 1'
#
loop_
_entity.id
_entity.type
_entity.pdbx_description
1 polymer ?
#
loop_
_entity_poly.entity_id
_entity_poly.type
_entity_poly.pdbx_seq_one_letter_code
_entity_poly.pdbx_strand_id
1 'polypeptide(L)'
;MRKDPFKPAARVAGQKQDVWSIVNEAAASSKVADVVNMGQGFFGYNPPQFVIDAAKGALDRVECNQYSPTKGRPRLKKALADAYSPFFGRTLDPEKEVTITTGANEGMLSAFMGFVEPGDEVIVFEPFFDQYIHNIQMPGGKVVYVPLHPPEKGATQTTSAGDWSINMDELKAAINDNTRMIVLNTPHNPIGKVFTREELQAIGDLCVQHNIIILSDEVYDRLYYTPFTRMATLSPEIANLTLTVGSGGKNFYCTGWRVGWLIGPEHLIQPVSAAHTRICYSSVSPLQEATAIGFEEADKHGFWDETKAEMRAKIDRFVAVFDELDLPYSDPEGGYFVLVNMSKVKLPADYPFPEHVASRPRDFKLSYFIIKELGVAAIPPTEFFTDDNAHIVEDWLRFAICKNDDVLDKAKDRLRDLKKYMQ
;
A
#
# COMPACT_ATOMS: atom_id res chain seq x y z
N MET A 1 -31.16 30.95 8.89
CA MET A 1 -31.71 29.60 8.59
C MET A 1 -30.95 28.57 9.40
N ARG A 2 -31.65 27.63 10.05
CA ARG A 2 -31.02 26.49 10.70
C ARG A 2 -30.32 25.66 9.64
N LYS A 3 -29.04 25.25 9.91
CA LYS A 3 -28.33 24.30 9.04
C LYS A 3 -29.13 22.98 8.98
N ASP A 4 -29.17 22.35 7.79
CA ASP A 4 -29.76 21.01 7.67
C ASP A 4 -28.97 20.05 8.57
N PRO A 5 -29.59 19.44 9.61
CA PRO A 5 -28.87 18.59 10.56
C PRO A 5 -28.43 17.26 9.95
N PHE A 6 -28.96 16.88 8.77
CA PHE A 6 -28.62 15.62 8.11
C PHE A 6 -27.56 15.78 6.99
N LYS A 7 -27.15 17.03 6.71
CA LYS A 7 -26.09 17.24 5.72
C LYS A 7 -24.74 16.74 6.26
N PRO A 8 -24.10 15.77 5.57
CA PRO A 8 -22.79 15.29 6.00
C PRO A 8 -21.73 16.41 5.94
N ALA A 9 -20.69 16.29 6.76
CA ALA A 9 -19.56 17.21 6.71
C ALA A 9 -18.85 17.12 5.34
N ALA A 10 -18.39 18.25 4.82
CA ALA A 10 -17.79 18.34 3.47
C ALA A 10 -16.67 17.32 3.25
N ARG A 11 -15.85 17.05 4.29
CA ARG A 11 -14.74 16.09 4.24
C ARG A 11 -15.12 14.62 4.04
N VAL A 12 -16.41 14.27 4.16
CA VAL A 12 -16.93 12.91 3.95
C VAL A 12 -18.09 12.89 2.96
N ALA A 13 -18.42 14.03 2.35
CA ALA A 13 -19.49 14.16 1.37
C ALA A 13 -18.96 13.98 -0.06
N GLY A 14 -19.81 13.47 -0.97
CA GLY A 14 -19.56 13.50 -2.41
C GLY A 14 -18.50 12.51 -2.90
N GLN A 15 -18.27 11.42 -2.18
CA GLN A 15 -17.35 10.36 -2.67
C GLN A 15 -17.93 9.69 -3.92
N LYS A 16 -17.10 9.52 -4.96
CA LYS A 16 -17.44 8.69 -6.14
C LYS A 16 -17.63 7.23 -5.69
N GLN A 17 -18.40 6.45 -6.46
CA GLN A 17 -18.47 5.01 -6.26
C GLN A 17 -17.05 4.42 -6.35
N ASP A 18 -16.62 3.72 -5.32
CA ASP A 18 -15.29 3.15 -5.23
C ASP A 18 -15.11 1.98 -6.22
N VAL A 19 -13.87 1.71 -6.59
CA VAL A 19 -13.49 0.63 -7.52
C VAL A 19 -13.95 -0.74 -7.02
N TRP A 20 -13.99 -0.96 -5.72
CA TRP A 20 -14.39 -2.24 -5.14
C TRP A 20 -15.88 -2.54 -5.37
N SER A 21 -16.73 -1.53 -5.29
CA SER A 21 -18.16 -1.65 -5.62
C SER A 21 -18.36 -2.07 -7.08
N ILE A 22 -17.61 -1.48 -8.01
CA ILE A 22 -17.65 -1.84 -9.44
C ILE A 22 -17.17 -3.28 -9.66
N VAL A 23 -16.04 -3.66 -9.05
CA VAL A 23 -15.47 -5.02 -9.13
C VAL A 23 -16.45 -6.06 -8.55
N ASN A 24 -17.03 -5.78 -7.40
CA ASN A 24 -18.00 -6.70 -6.76
C ASN A 24 -19.29 -6.85 -7.58
N GLU A 25 -19.81 -5.76 -8.16
CA GLU A 25 -20.96 -5.78 -9.06
C GLU A 25 -20.67 -6.63 -10.31
N ALA A 26 -19.52 -6.40 -10.94
CA ALA A 26 -19.07 -7.19 -12.08
C ALA A 26 -18.94 -8.67 -11.73
N ALA A 27 -18.35 -8.99 -10.58
CA ALA A 27 -18.18 -10.36 -10.10
C ALA A 27 -19.53 -11.05 -9.83
N ALA A 28 -20.46 -10.36 -9.15
CA ALA A 28 -21.80 -10.89 -8.84
C ALA A 28 -22.62 -11.19 -10.11
N SER A 29 -22.37 -10.47 -11.19
CA SER A 29 -23.05 -10.63 -12.50
C SER A 29 -22.20 -11.30 -13.57
N SER A 30 -21.07 -11.93 -13.20
CA SER A 30 -20.18 -12.64 -14.13
C SER A 30 -20.87 -13.84 -14.77
N LYS A 31 -20.53 -14.13 -16.03
CA LYS A 31 -20.93 -15.37 -16.73
C LYS A 31 -20.14 -16.57 -16.21
N VAL A 32 -19.02 -16.34 -15.56
CA VAL A 32 -18.13 -17.38 -15.03
C VAL A 32 -18.38 -17.51 -13.53
N ALA A 33 -18.72 -18.73 -13.10
CA ALA A 33 -18.85 -19.03 -11.68
C ALA A 33 -17.51 -18.91 -10.95
N ASP A 34 -17.56 -18.63 -9.65
CA ASP A 34 -16.38 -18.57 -8.76
C ASP A 34 -15.29 -17.62 -9.29
N VAL A 35 -15.63 -16.35 -9.47
CA VAL A 35 -14.67 -15.31 -9.88
C VAL A 35 -13.45 -15.30 -8.97
N VAL A 36 -12.27 -15.39 -9.58
CA VAL A 36 -11.00 -15.35 -8.87
C VAL A 36 -10.61 -13.90 -8.59
N ASN A 37 -10.50 -13.54 -7.30
CA ASN A 37 -10.15 -12.19 -6.90
C ASN A 37 -8.62 -12.00 -6.85
N MET A 38 -8.06 -11.48 -7.92
CA MET A 38 -6.65 -11.05 -8.02
C MET A 38 -6.49 -9.53 -7.82
N GLY A 39 -7.54 -8.82 -7.48
CA GLY A 39 -7.52 -7.37 -7.30
C GLY A 39 -7.14 -6.94 -5.88
N GLN A 40 -7.70 -7.59 -4.86
CA GLN A 40 -7.52 -7.21 -3.48
C GLN A 40 -6.22 -7.74 -2.87
N GLY A 41 -5.44 -6.84 -2.25
CA GLY A 41 -4.15 -7.13 -1.62
C GLY A 41 -4.26 -7.71 -0.20
N PHE A 42 -5.12 -8.72 0.00
CA PHE A 42 -5.14 -9.54 1.20
C PHE A 42 -4.66 -10.96 0.88
N PHE A 43 -4.01 -11.59 1.86
CA PHE A 43 -3.43 -12.92 1.68
C PHE A 43 -4.52 -13.99 1.59
N GLY A 44 -4.35 -14.94 0.67
CA GLY A 44 -5.24 -16.10 0.51
C GLY A 44 -4.97 -17.23 1.51
N TYR A 45 -4.05 -17.04 2.45
CA TYR A 45 -3.61 -18.01 3.43
C TYR A 45 -3.45 -17.38 4.82
N ASN A 46 -3.42 -18.22 5.84
CA ASN A 46 -3.36 -17.81 7.23
C ASN A 46 -1.97 -17.23 7.60
N PRO A 47 -1.90 -16.47 8.72
CA PRO A 47 -0.64 -16.16 9.38
C PRO A 47 0.18 -17.43 9.68
N PRO A 48 1.51 -17.31 9.88
CA PRO A 48 2.32 -18.46 10.29
C PRO A 48 1.85 -19.02 11.61
N GLN A 49 1.97 -20.34 11.80
CA GLN A 49 1.37 -21.05 12.92
C GLN A 49 1.82 -20.51 14.28
N PHE A 50 3.09 -20.11 14.41
CA PHE A 50 3.61 -19.56 15.68
C PHE A 50 2.93 -18.22 16.05
N VAL A 51 2.50 -17.42 15.05
CA VAL A 51 1.75 -16.17 15.28
C VAL A 51 0.29 -16.48 15.66
N ILE A 52 -0.32 -17.49 15.02
CA ILE A 52 -1.68 -17.94 15.35
C ILE A 52 -1.71 -18.46 16.80
N ASP A 53 -0.75 -19.28 17.18
CA ASP A 53 -0.69 -19.85 18.54
C ASP A 53 -0.43 -18.76 19.57
N ALA A 54 0.39 -17.77 19.27
CA ALA A 54 0.58 -16.59 20.09
C ALA A 54 -0.73 -15.80 20.29
N ALA A 55 -1.53 -15.64 19.23
CA ALA A 55 -2.83 -14.97 19.33
C ALA A 55 -3.82 -15.74 20.23
N LYS A 56 -3.91 -17.06 20.05
CA LYS A 56 -4.73 -17.94 20.92
C LYS A 56 -4.30 -17.83 22.37
N GLY A 57 -2.98 -17.94 22.64
CA GLY A 57 -2.46 -17.82 24.00
C GLY A 57 -2.64 -16.42 24.61
N ALA A 58 -2.68 -15.37 23.81
CA ALA A 58 -2.98 -14.03 24.28
C ALA A 58 -4.44 -13.90 24.75
N LEU A 59 -5.39 -14.53 24.04
CA LEU A 59 -6.81 -14.48 24.40
C LEU A 59 -7.11 -15.17 25.75
N ASP A 60 -6.28 -16.11 26.18
CA ASP A 60 -6.44 -16.81 27.46
C ASP A 60 -5.94 -15.97 28.67
N ARG A 61 -5.29 -14.84 28.44
CA ARG A 61 -4.69 -14.00 29.47
C ARG A 61 -5.52 -12.74 29.71
N VAL A 62 -5.92 -12.52 30.98
CA VAL A 62 -6.77 -11.39 31.36
C VAL A 62 -6.17 -10.05 30.96
N GLU A 63 -4.88 -9.83 31.19
CA GLU A 63 -4.20 -8.57 30.89
C GLU A 63 -4.12 -8.26 29.37
N CYS A 64 -4.27 -9.27 28.52
CA CYS A 64 -4.32 -9.09 27.06
C CYS A 64 -5.73 -8.75 26.57
N ASN A 65 -6.76 -8.97 27.40
CA ASN A 65 -8.15 -8.65 27.08
C ASN A 65 -8.61 -7.29 27.65
N GLN A 66 -7.71 -6.56 28.29
CA GLN A 66 -7.98 -5.23 28.84
C GLN A 66 -7.35 -4.14 27.97
N TYR A 67 -7.64 -2.88 28.29
CA TYR A 67 -7.04 -1.74 27.60
C TYR A 67 -5.50 -1.83 27.60
N SER A 68 -4.89 -1.65 26.44
CA SER A 68 -3.46 -1.39 26.35
C SER A 68 -3.17 0.08 26.61
N PRO A 69 -1.92 0.44 26.98
CA PRO A 69 -1.48 1.82 26.96
C PRO A 69 -1.76 2.45 25.59
N THR A 70 -2.09 3.74 25.55
CA THR A 70 -2.46 4.45 24.30
C THR A 70 -1.37 4.42 23.23
N LYS A 71 -0.08 4.44 23.65
CA LYS A 71 1.06 4.29 22.72
C LYS A 71 1.34 2.84 22.31
N GLY A 72 0.60 1.88 22.83
CA GLY A 72 0.78 0.44 22.57
C GLY A 72 1.38 -0.33 23.73
N ARG A 73 1.28 -1.66 23.66
CA ARG A 73 1.83 -2.58 24.67
C ARG A 73 3.36 -2.47 24.71
N PRO A 74 3.97 -2.40 25.91
CA PRO A 74 5.42 -2.29 26.04
C PRO A 74 6.18 -3.41 25.34
N ARG A 75 5.66 -4.64 25.37
CA ARG A 75 6.28 -5.80 24.70
C ARG A 75 6.37 -5.57 23.19
N LEU A 76 5.28 -5.12 22.53
CA LEU A 76 5.31 -4.91 21.10
C LEU A 76 6.24 -3.74 20.72
N LYS A 77 6.22 -2.63 21.46
CA LYS A 77 7.15 -1.53 21.23
C LYS A 77 8.60 -1.97 21.34
N LYS A 78 8.91 -2.78 22.37
CA LYS A 78 10.27 -3.34 22.55
C LYS A 78 10.62 -4.31 21.41
N ALA A 79 9.74 -5.25 21.05
CA ALA A 79 9.99 -6.19 19.97
C ALA A 79 10.26 -5.49 18.64
N LEU A 80 9.51 -4.41 18.35
CA LEU A 80 9.75 -3.56 17.17
C LEU A 80 11.10 -2.82 17.28
N ALA A 81 11.39 -2.19 18.42
CA ALA A 81 12.67 -1.52 18.61
C ALA A 81 13.84 -2.48 18.42
N ASP A 82 13.77 -3.69 18.99
CA ASP A 82 14.81 -4.72 18.84
C ASP A 82 14.95 -5.18 17.38
N ALA A 83 13.83 -5.44 16.69
CA ALA A 83 13.81 -5.92 15.31
C ALA A 83 14.28 -4.86 14.28
N TYR A 84 14.04 -3.59 14.55
CA TYR A 84 14.35 -2.49 13.63
C TYR A 84 15.68 -1.78 13.92
N SER A 85 16.18 -1.81 15.16
CA SER A 85 17.47 -1.18 15.54
C SER A 85 18.63 -1.57 14.63
N PRO A 86 18.83 -2.86 14.23
CA PRO A 86 19.89 -3.23 13.31
C PRO A 86 19.79 -2.53 11.94
N PHE A 87 18.58 -2.37 11.42
CA PHE A 87 18.35 -1.70 10.13
C PHE A 87 18.58 -0.18 10.21
N PHE A 88 18.28 0.41 11.36
CA PHE A 88 18.54 1.84 11.62
C PHE A 88 19.99 2.14 11.99
N GLY A 89 20.84 1.11 12.19
CA GLY A 89 22.22 1.24 12.58
C GLY A 89 22.42 1.86 13.98
N ARG A 90 21.36 1.89 14.81
CA ARG A 90 21.36 2.42 16.18
C ARG A 90 20.28 1.78 17.02
N THR A 91 20.40 1.89 18.32
CA THR A 91 19.31 1.46 19.24
C THR A 91 18.16 2.46 19.17
N LEU A 92 16.96 1.94 18.94
CA LEU A 92 15.71 2.70 19.02
C LEU A 92 15.18 2.68 20.45
N ASP A 93 14.70 3.82 20.92
CA ASP A 93 14.01 3.92 22.22
C ASP A 93 12.52 3.56 22.04
N PRO A 94 12.05 2.41 22.55
CA PRO A 94 10.67 1.96 22.36
C PRO A 94 9.63 2.92 22.97
N GLU A 95 9.99 3.70 24.00
CA GLU A 95 9.05 4.60 24.66
C GLU A 95 8.92 5.96 23.97
N LYS A 96 9.95 6.40 23.25
CA LYS A 96 10.02 7.70 22.62
C LYS A 96 9.82 7.67 21.11
N GLU A 97 10.33 6.61 20.46
CA GLU A 97 10.44 6.54 19.01
C GLU A 97 9.45 5.57 18.35
N VAL A 98 8.64 4.85 19.15
CA VAL A 98 7.67 3.88 18.62
C VAL A 98 6.27 4.16 19.16
N THR A 99 5.29 4.23 18.29
CA THR A 99 3.86 4.23 18.66
C THR A 99 3.10 3.18 17.87
N ILE A 100 2.24 2.43 18.57
CA ILE A 100 1.39 1.40 17.96
C ILE A 100 0.07 2.03 17.53
N THR A 101 -0.43 1.62 16.38
CA THR A 101 -1.64 2.15 15.76
C THR A 101 -2.59 1.03 15.34
N THR A 102 -3.85 1.38 15.11
CA THR A 102 -4.89 0.42 14.67
C THR A 102 -4.76 0.13 13.17
N GLY A 103 -3.63 -0.46 12.80
CA GLY A 103 -3.17 -0.64 11.43
C GLY A 103 -2.47 0.60 10.88
N ALA A 104 -1.69 0.39 9.80
CA ALA A 104 -0.93 1.46 9.15
C ALA A 104 -1.81 2.63 8.68
N ASN A 105 -3.00 2.35 8.14
CA ASN A 105 -3.91 3.40 7.66
C ASN A 105 -4.33 4.38 8.75
N GLU A 106 -4.68 3.88 9.95
CA GLU A 106 -4.99 4.75 11.08
C GLU A 106 -3.75 5.50 11.56
N GLY A 107 -2.58 4.86 11.54
CA GLY A 107 -1.31 5.52 11.86
C GLY A 107 -1.00 6.69 10.93
N MET A 108 -1.23 6.55 9.64
CA MET A 108 -1.09 7.63 8.66
C MET A 108 -2.13 8.74 8.90
N LEU A 109 -3.39 8.38 9.16
CA LEU A 109 -4.40 9.37 9.57
C LEU A 109 -3.95 10.14 10.80
N SER A 110 -3.41 9.45 11.81
CA SER A 110 -2.88 10.10 13.02
C SER A 110 -1.70 11.03 12.73
N ALA A 111 -0.84 10.69 11.77
CA ALA A 111 0.23 11.57 11.33
C ALA A 111 -0.33 12.85 10.66
N PHE A 112 -1.28 12.71 9.74
CA PHE A 112 -1.91 13.88 9.10
C PHE A 112 -2.67 14.74 10.13
N MET A 113 -3.45 14.13 11.01
CA MET A 113 -4.16 14.85 12.08
C MET A 113 -3.22 15.51 13.08
N GLY A 114 -2.00 15.01 13.24
CA GLY A 114 -0.98 15.57 14.14
C GLY A 114 -0.20 16.74 13.58
N PHE A 115 -0.14 16.87 12.23
CA PHE A 115 0.76 17.84 11.60
C PHE A 115 0.14 18.73 10.52
N VAL A 116 -1.00 18.34 9.95
CA VAL A 116 -1.61 19.06 8.83
C VAL A 116 -2.73 19.96 9.33
N GLU A 117 -2.66 21.23 8.99
CA GLU A 117 -3.68 22.24 9.25
C GLU A 117 -4.44 22.60 7.95
N PRO A 118 -5.63 23.21 8.05
CA PRO A 118 -6.35 23.67 6.88
C PRO A 118 -5.52 24.63 6.02
N GLY A 119 -5.28 24.24 4.77
CA GLY A 119 -4.49 25.00 3.80
C GLY A 119 -3.08 24.47 3.58
N ASP A 120 -2.57 23.64 4.50
CA ASP A 120 -1.31 22.92 4.28
C ASP A 120 -1.41 21.99 3.09
N GLU A 121 -0.31 21.80 2.39
CA GLU A 121 -0.19 20.92 1.25
C GLU A 121 0.63 19.67 1.58
N VAL A 122 0.16 18.53 1.08
CA VAL A 122 0.85 17.25 1.20
C VAL A 122 1.10 16.70 -0.18
N ILE A 123 2.38 16.49 -0.52
CA ILE A 123 2.78 15.90 -1.80
C ILE A 123 2.59 14.38 -1.72
N VAL A 124 1.93 13.82 -2.73
CA VAL A 124 1.68 12.39 -2.89
C VAL A 124 2.11 11.98 -4.29
N PHE A 125 2.86 10.90 -4.40
CA PHE A 125 3.23 10.35 -5.71
C PHE A 125 2.07 9.53 -6.30
N GLU A 126 1.87 9.68 -7.61
CA GLU A 126 0.95 8.84 -8.38
C GLU A 126 1.72 7.70 -9.07
N PRO A 127 1.19 6.48 -9.06
CA PRO A 127 -0.06 6.03 -8.43
C PRO A 127 0.03 6.03 -6.90
N PHE A 128 -1.07 6.41 -6.25
CA PHE A 128 -1.15 6.50 -4.79
C PHE A 128 -1.99 5.36 -4.19
N PHE A 129 -1.84 5.12 -2.89
CA PHE A 129 -2.84 4.37 -2.15
C PHE A 129 -4.02 5.31 -1.84
N ASP A 130 -5.24 4.92 -2.24
CA ASP A 130 -6.45 5.75 -2.20
C ASP A 130 -6.72 6.40 -0.84
N GLN A 131 -6.38 5.70 0.25
CA GLN A 131 -6.60 6.23 1.60
C GLN A 131 -5.71 7.42 1.97
N TYR A 132 -4.59 7.65 1.30
CA TYR A 132 -3.78 8.84 1.54
C TYR A 132 -4.59 10.11 1.30
N ILE A 133 -5.32 10.15 0.21
CA ILE A 133 -6.09 11.33 -0.22
C ILE A 133 -7.14 11.70 0.84
N HIS A 134 -7.94 10.72 1.22
CA HIS A 134 -8.98 10.92 2.22
C HIS A 134 -8.42 11.28 3.60
N ASN A 135 -7.33 10.64 4.01
CA ASN A 135 -6.69 10.90 5.28
C ASN A 135 -6.08 12.31 5.36
N ILE A 136 -5.51 12.83 4.26
CA ILE A 136 -5.00 14.20 4.16
C ILE A 136 -6.14 15.24 4.23
N GLN A 137 -7.28 14.93 3.59
CA GLN A 137 -8.44 15.81 3.57
C GLN A 137 -9.17 15.90 4.93
N MET A 138 -9.02 14.89 5.80
CA MET A 138 -9.68 14.89 7.11
C MET A 138 -9.31 16.10 7.97
N PRO A 139 -8.03 16.49 8.16
CA PRO A 139 -7.66 17.71 8.85
C PRO A 139 -7.84 19.00 8.03
N GLY A 140 -8.17 18.89 6.73
CA GLY A 140 -8.33 20.06 5.84
C GLY A 140 -7.11 20.31 4.94
N GLY A 141 -6.18 19.36 4.88
CA GLY A 141 -5.02 19.42 3.98
C GLY A 141 -5.42 19.34 2.51
N LYS A 142 -4.57 19.87 1.65
CA LYS A 142 -4.65 19.78 0.19
C LYS A 142 -3.63 18.77 -0.31
N VAL A 143 -4.03 17.95 -1.28
CA VAL A 143 -3.13 17.02 -1.94
C VAL A 143 -2.50 17.68 -3.15
N VAL A 144 -1.19 17.56 -3.28
CA VAL A 144 -0.41 17.94 -4.46
C VAL A 144 0.15 16.67 -5.07
N TYR A 145 -0.11 16.41 -6.34
CA TYR A 145 0.22 15.16 -7.00
C TYR A 145 1.48 15.30 -7.86
N VAL A 146 2.35 14.29 -7.77
CA VAL A 146 3.54 14.17 -8.61
C VAL A 146 3.57 12.77 -9.21
N PRO A 147 3.42 12.63 -10.54
CA PRO A 147 3.34 11.30 -11.16
C PRO A 147 4.71 10.61 -11.21
N LEU A 148 4.69 9.29 -11.02
CA LEU A 148 5.75 8.40 -11.45
C LEU A 148 5.52 8.04 -12.91
N HIS A 149 6.58 8.03 -13.68
CA HIS A 149 6.51 7.76 -15.11
C HIS A 149 7.00 6.35 -15.43
N PRO A 150 6.22 5.55 -16.19
CA PRO A 150 6.68 4.25 -16.65
C PRO A 150 7.84 4.42 -17.65
N PRO A 151 8.73 3.41 -17.78
CA PRO A 151 9.76 3.46 -18.82
C PRO A 151 9.10 3.42 -20.22
N GLU A 152 9.67 4.14 -21.19
CA GLU A 152 9.15 4.23 -22.57
C GLU A 152 8.88 2.85 -23.20
N LYS A 153 9.71 1.86 -22.87
CA LYS A 153 9.59 0.49 -23.39
C LYS A 153 8.54 -0.35 -22.65
N GLY A 154 8.01 0.12 -21.52
CA GLY A 154 7.10 -0.65 -20.68
C GLY A 154 5.79 -1.07 -21.37
N ALA A 155 5.38 -0.37 -22.41
CA ALA A 155 4.21 -0.73 -23.21
C ALA A 155 4.48 -1.88 -24.21
N THR A 156 5.74 -2.17 -24.52
CA THR A 156 6.13 -3.13 -25.57
C THR A 156 6.95 -4.30 -25.09
N GLN A 157 7.58 -4.18 -23.94
CA GLN A 157 8.39 -5.23 -23.33
C GLN A 157 8.31 -5.17 -21.80
N THR A 158 8.49 -6.31 -21.16
CA THR A 158 8.63 -6.40 -19.70
C THR A 158 9.89 -5.63 -19.24
N THR A 159 9.72 -4.83 -18.19
CA THR A 159 10.78 -3.99 -17.59
C THR A 159 10.78 -4.18 -16.08
N SER A 160 11.88 -3.82 -15.42
CA SER A 160 11.85 -3.77 -13.94
C SER A 160 10.88 -2.69 -13.45
N ALA A 161 10.19 -2.96 -12.35
CA ALA A 161 9.41 -1.94 -11.65
C ALA A 161 10.29 -0.77 -11.16
N GLY A 162 11.59 -1.01 -10.92
CA GLY A 162 12.58 0.02 -10.61
C GLY A 162 12.78 1.06 -11.72
N ASP A 163 12.46 0.70 -12.96
CA ASP A 163 12.59 1.62 -14.12
C ASP A 163 11.51 2.72 -14.16
N TRP A 164 10.47 2.61 -13.33
CA TRP A 164 9.56 3.74 -13.10
C TRP A 164 10.31 4.86 -12.40
N SER A 165 10.18 6.07 -12.89
CA SER A 165 11.00 7.20 -12.46
C SER A 165 10.19 8.38 -11.93
N ILE A 166 10.80 9.15 -11.03
CA ILE A 166 10.33 10.47 -10.62
C ILE A 166 10.99 11.51 -11.52
N ASN A 167 10.21 12.44 -12.03
CA ASN A 167 10.75 13.67 -12.57
C ASN A 167 11.07 14.64 -11.41
N MET A 168 12.33 14.80 -11.10
CA MET A 168 12.77 15.64 -9.98
C MET A 168 12.45 17.14 -10.18
N ASP A 169 12.29 17.60 -11.40
CA ASP A 169 11.89 18.99 -11.68
C ASP A 169 10.39 19.19 -11.42
N GLU A 170 9.55 18.20 -11.72
CA GLU A 170 8.13 18.19 -11.30
C GLU A 170 8.00 18.22 -9.78
N LEU A 171 8.79 17.39 -9.06
CA LEU A 171 8.79 17.37 -7.60
C LEU A 171 9.22 18.73 -7.03
N LYS A 172 10.29 19.33 -7.53
CA LYS A 172 10.74 20.67 -7.09
C LYS A 172 9.70 21.73 -7.35
N ALA A 173 9.03 21.71 -8.50
CA ALA A 173 7.97 22.66 -8.85
C ALA A 173 6.72 22.51 -7.97
N ALA A 174 6.48 21.32 -7.42
CA ALA A 174 5.37 21.05 -6.50
C ALA A 174 5.60 21.60 -5.07
N ILE A 175 6.85 21.84 -4.70
CA ILE A 175 7.20 22.35 -3.35
C ILE A 175 7.01 23.86 -3.29
N ASN A 176 6.32 24.31 -2.22
CA ASN A 176 6.12 25.72 -1.89
C ASN A 176 6.01 25.94 -0.37
N ASP A 177 5.77 27.17 0.06
CA ASP A 177 5.72 27.54 1.48
C ASP A 177 4.57 26.85 2.27
N ASN A 178 3.56 26.30 1.60
CA ASN A 178 2.47 25.55 2.21
C ASN A 178 2.77 24.05 2.29
N THR A 179 3.83 23.58 1.66
CA THR A 179 4.17 22.16 1.66
C THR A 179 4.60 21.70 3.05
N ARG A 180 3.78 20.89 3.69
CA ARG A 180 3.99 20.39 5.04
C ARG A 180 4.62 19.01 5.09
N MET A 181 4.23 18.13 4.17
CA MET A 181 4.61 16.72 4.20
C MET A 181 4.73 16.15 2.79
N ILE A 182 5.59 15.13 2.62
CA ILE A 182 5.64 14.25 1.45
C ILE A 182 5.32 12.82 1.91
N VAL A 183 4.46 12.12 1.16
CA VAL A 183 4.17 10.70 1.36
C VAL A 183 4.96 9.90 0.34
N LEU A 184 5.81 8.99 0.82
CA LEU A 184 6.60 8.06 0.03
C LEU A 184 6.17 6.64 0.37
N ASN A 185 6.01 5.77 -0.64
CA ASN A 185 5.72 4.35 -0.44
C ASN A 185 6.82 3.48 -1.09
N THR A 186 7.51 2.68 -0.29
CA THR A 186 8.58 1.78 -0.75
C THR A 186 8.70 0.54 0.15
N PRO A 187 8.63 -0.68 -0.38
CA PRO A 187 8.25 -1.07 -1.75
C PRO A 187 6.86 -0.55 -2.12
N HIS A 188 6.67 -0.20 -3.39
CA HIS A 188 5.55 0.62 -3.86
C HIS A 188 4.32 -0.20 -4.27
N ASN A 189 3.16 0.18 -3.77
CA ASN A 189 1.85 -0.27 -4.27
C ASN A 189 1.25 0.83 -5.17
N PRO A 190 0.92 0.56 -6.44
CA PRO A 190 0.79 -0.76 -7.09
C PRO A 190 1.96 -1.20 -7.96
N ILE A 191 3.04 -0.42 -8.12
CA ILE A 191 4.07 -0.63 -9.14
C ILE A 191 4.98 -1.82 -8.80
N GLY A 192 5.27 -2.05 -7.51
CA GLY A 192 6.30 -3.00 -7.06
C GLY A 192 7.72 -2.41 -7.06
N LYS A 193 7.87 -1.10 -7.31
CA LYS A 193 9.16 -0.41 -7.28
C LYS A 193 9.75 -0.39 -5.87
N VAL A 194 11.04 -0.66 -5.76
CA VAL A 194 11.87 -0.31 -4.61
C VAL A 194 12.69 0.91 -4.99
N PHE A 195 12.48 2.02 -4.28
CA PHE A 195 13.23 3.25 -4.57
C PHE A 195 14.72 3.05 -4.28
N THR A 196 15.56 3.52 -5.19
CA THR A 196 17.00 3.45 -5.01
C THR A 196 17.47 4.40 -3.90
N ARG A 197 18.66 4.14 -3.35
CA ARG A 197 19.26 5.03 -2.35
C ARG A 197 19.41 6.45 -2.87
N GLU A 198 19.77 6.60 -4.13
CA GLU A 198 19.99 7.89 -4.81
C GLU A 198 18.68 8.67 -4.96
N GLU A 199 17.59 8.00 -5.37
CA GLU A 199 16.26 8.61 -5.44
C GLU A 199 15.78 9.08 -4.06
N LEU A 200 15.90 8.21 -3.05
CA LEU A 200 15.52 8.53 -1.68
C LEU A 200 16.36 9.69 -1.10
N GLN A 201 17.68 9.72 -1.40
CA GLN A 201 18.57 10.80 -0.97
C GLN A 201 18.15 12.12 -1.60
N ALA A 202 17.87 12.14 -2.91
CA ALA A 202 17.45 13.35 -3.60
C ALA A 202 16.12 13.91 -3.06
N ILE A 203 15.15 13.05 -2.76
CA ILE A 203 13.89 13.44 -2.11
C ILE A 203 14.17 13.97 -0.70
N GLY A 204 14.98 13.24 0.07
CA GLY A 204 15.33 13.60 1.44
C GLY A 204 16.04 14.94 1.55
N ASP A 205 16.98 15.22 0.65
CA ASP A 205 17.71 16.49 0.60
C ASP A 205 16.77 17.68 0.35
N LEU A 206 15.78 17.51 -0.55
CA LEU A 206 14.74 18.52 -0.76
C LEU A 206 13.89 18.73 0.51
N CYS A 207 13.52 17.65 1.20
CA CYS A 207 12.76 17.73 2.45
C CYS A 207 13.56 18.46 3.54
N VAL A 208 14.85 18.19 3.66
CA VAL A 208 15.73 18.89 4.61
C VAL A 208 15.84 20.38 4.25
N GLN A 209 16.06 20.68 2.96
CA GLN A 209 16.17 22.06 2.49
C GLN A 209 14.92 22.89 2.79
N HIS A 210 13.73 22.31 2.70
CA HIS A 210 12.44 22.98 2.85
C HIS A 210 11.77 22.70 4.20
N ASN A 211 12.42 21.94 5.11
CA ASN A 211 11.86 21.52 6.40
C ASN A 211 10.50 20.81 6.28
N ILE A 212 10.41 19.84 5.37
CA ILE A 212 9.21 19.07 5.05
C ILE A 212 9.27 17.72 5.76
N ILE A 213 8.18 17.30 6.42
CA ILE A 213 8.06 15.99 7.06
C ILE A 213 7.95 14.91 5.98
N ILE A 214 8.62 13.77 6.18
CA ILE A 214 8.56 12.61 5.32
C ILE A 214 7.73 11.51 6.00
N LEU A 215 6.59 11.16 5.43
CA LEU A 215 5.83 9.99 5.81
C LEU A 215 6.24 8.83 4.89
N SER A 216 7.16 7.99 5.36
CA SER A 216 7.67 6.85 4.61
C SER A 216 6.81 5.62 4.90
N ASP A 217 5.90 5.29 3.99
CA ASP A 217 5.08 4.09 4.05
C ASP A 217 5.90 2.88 3.58
N GLU A 218 6.45 2.15 4.56
CA GLU A 218 7.32 0.99 4.36
C GLU A 218 6.61 -0.32 4.77
N VAL A 219 5.28 -0.42 4.59
CA VAL A 219 4.49 -1.58 5.04
C VAL A 219 4.88 -2.91 4.38
N TYR A 220 5.57 -2.87 3.24
CA TYR A 220 6.10 -4.05 2.54
C TYR A 220 7.59 -4.29 2.82
N ASP A 221 8.14 -3.74 3.86
CA ASP A 221 9.56 -3.69 4.21
C ASP A 221 10.24 -5.05 4.48
N ARG A 222 9.48 -6.14 4.44
CA ARG A 222 9.96 -7.53 4.52
C ARG A 222 9.81 -8.30 3.20
N LEU A 223 9.19 -7.66 2.18
CA LEU A 223 9.00 -8.23 0.84
C LEU A 223 9.73 -7.38 -0.18
N TYR A 224 11.04 -7.56 -0.29
CA TYR A 224 11.89 -6.92 -1.30
C TYR A 224 12.81 -7.97 -1.94
N TYR A 225 13.05 -7.81 -3.23
CA TYR A 225 13.79 -8.76 -4.07
C TYR A 225 15.06 -8.13 -4.66
N THR A 226 15.29 -6.85 -4.36
CA THR A 226 16.46 -6.02 -4.67
C THR A 226 16.94 -5.33 -3.38
N PRO A 227 18.13 -4.75 -3.31
CA PRO A 227 18.56 -4.02 -2.12
C PRO A 227 17.56 -2.95 -1.68
N PHE A 228 17.14 -3.00 -0.42
CA PHE A 228 16.17 -2.09 0.16
C PHE A 228 16.82 -1.08 1.10
N THR A 229 16.61 0.20 0.84
CA THR A 229 17.07 1.30 1.70
C THR A 229 15.88 1.93 2.41
N ARG A 230 15.99 2.13 3.72
CA ARG A 230 14.98 2.86 4.51
C ARG A 230 15.26 4.35 4.47
N MET A 231 14.22 5.15 4.30
CA MET A 231 14.33 6.61 4.23
C MET A 231 15.06 7.20 5.45
N ALA A 232 14.70 6.77 6.65
CA ALA A 232 15.26 7.27 7.90
C ALA A 232 16.73 6.87 8.16
N THR A 233 17.39 6.14 7.24
CA THR A 233 18.79 5.69 7.41
C THR A 233 19.76 6.43 6.52
N LEU A 234 19.29 7.39 5.74
CA LEU A 234 20.12 8.10 4.75
C LEU A 234 21.06 9.12 5.40
N SER A 235 20.53 9.95 6.29
CA SER A 235 21.31 10.90 7.11
C SER A 235 20.57 11.22 8.40
N PRO A 236 21.25 11.79 9.42
CA PRO A 236 20.61 12.24 10.66
C PRO A 236 19.55 13.32 10.41
N GLU A 237 19.77 14.22 9.46
CA GLU A 237 18.86 15.31 9.10
C GLU A 237 17.58 14.76 8.50
N ILE A 238 17.69 13.80 7.57
CA ILE A 238 16.54 13.11 6.97
C ILE A 238 15.81 12.29 8.02
N ALA A 239 16.53 11.53 8.86
CA ALA A 239 15.93 10.78 9.96
C ALA A 239 15.10 11.65 10.90
N ASN A 240 15.57 12.89 11.17
CA ASN A 240 14.89 13.84 12.04
C ASN A 240 13.55 14.36 11.47
N LEU A 241 13.31 14.19 10.19
CA LEU A 241 12.07 14.56 9.50
C LEU A 241 11.19 13.35 9.14
N THR A 242 11.63 12.10 9.39
CA THR A 242 10.99 10.90 8.86
C THR A 242 10.14 10.19 9.91
N LEU A 243 8.89 9.91 9.54
CA LEU A 243 8.00 8.94 10.17
C LEU A 243 7.95 7.68 9.28
N THR A 244 8.44 6.56 9.78
CA THR A 244 8.39 5.25 9.09
C THR A 244 7.15 4.50 9.52
N VAL A 245 6.29 4.14 8.57
CA VAL A 245 5.04 3.40 8.80
C VAL A 245 5.27 1.91 8.57
N GLY A 246 4.81 1.07 9.50
CA GLY A 246 4.86 -0.37 9.39
C GLY A 246 3.52 -1.06 9.63
N SER A 247 3.42 -2.32 9.24
CA SER A 247 2.17 -3.08 9.32
C SER A 247 2.38 -4.54 9.69
N GLY A 248 1.91 -4.95 10.86
CA GLY A 248 1.87 -6.36 11.26
C GLY A 248 1.01 -7.20 10.32
N GLY A 249 -0.06 -6.60 9.77
CA GLY A 249 -0.93 -7.27 8.81
C GLY A 249 -0.23 -7.64 7.50
N LYS A 250 0.75 -6.85 7.06
CA LYS A 250 1.55 -7.12 5.87
C LYS A 250 2.70 -8.08 6.18
N ASN A 251 3.32 -7.93 7.34
CA ASN A 251 4.47 -8.75 7.75
C ASN A 251 4.07 -10.19 8.08
N PHE A 252 2.88 -10.41 8.67
CA PHE A 252 2.44 -11.73 9.15
C PHE A 252 1.16 -12.24 8.49
N TYR A 253 0.77 -11.73 7.33
CA TYR A 253 -0.41 -12.19 6.57
C TYR A 253 -1.75 -12.05 7.30
N CYS A 254 -1.88 -11.06 8.16
CA CYS A 254 -3.04 -10.85 9.04
C CYS A 254 -3.60 -9.42 8.91
N THR A 255 -3.91 -9.00 7.70
CA THR A 255 -4.40 -7.63 7.41
C THR A 255 -5.65 -7.25 8.21
N GLY A 256 -6.48 -8.22 8.59
CA GLY A 256 -7.67 -8.03 9.42
C GLY A 256 -7.38 -7.79 10.91
N TRP A 257 -6.15 -8.02 11.38
CA TRP A 257 -5.79 -7.85 12.79
C TRP A 257 -5.64 -6.40 13.22
N ARG A 258 -5.47 -5.51 12.25
CA ARG A 258 -5.36 -4.07 12.50
C ARG A 258 -4.27 -3.70 13.50
N VAL A 259 -3.06 -4.21 13.31
CA VAL A 259 -1.86 -3.83 14.07
C VAL A 259 -0.87 -3.15 13.13
N GLY A 260 -0.54 -1.89 13.43
CA GLY A 260 0.45 -1.09 12.73
C GLY A 260 1.27 -0.28 13.72
N TRP A 261 2.25 0.45 13.23
CA TRP A 261 3.11 1.31 14.04
C TRP A 261 3.74 2.42 13.21
N LEU A 262 4.19 3.45 13.92
CA LEU A 262 5.12 4.43 13.36
C LEU A 262 6.41 4.42 14.20
N ILE A 263 7.53 4.56 13.49
CA ILE A 263 8.87 4.75 14.07
C ILE A 263 9.39 6.09 13.59
N GLY A 264 9.90 6.91 14.51
CA GLY A 264 10.48 8.21 14.20
C GLY A 264 11.01 8.91 15.43
N PRO A 265 11.59 10.10 15.30
CA PRO A 265 12.09 10.87 16.43
C PRO A 265 10.94 11.30 17.36
N GLU A 266 11.25 11.47 18.65
CA GLU A 266 10.28 11.74 19.70
C GLU A 266 9.36 12.92 19.37
N HIS A 267 9.89 14.01 18.80
CA HIS A 267 9.12 15.19 18.46
C HIS A 267 8.08 14.97 17.34
N LEU A 268 8.27 13.96 16.49
CA LEU A 268 7.27 13.55 15.50
C LEU A 268 6.32 12.48 16.07
N ILE A 269 6.79 11.59 16.91
CA ILE A 269 5.96 10.51 17.50
C ILE A 269 4.94 11.05 18.51
N GLN A 270 5.28 12.10 19.28
CA GLN A 270 4.37 12.66 20.28
C GLN A 270 3.06 13.19 19.69
N PRO A 271 3.04 14.04 18.63
CA PRO A 271 1.80 14.49 18.00
C PRO A 271 0.99 13.36 17.36
N VAL A 272 1.66 12.39 16.73
CA VAL A 272 1.00 11.18 16.18
C VAL A 272 0.30 10.41 17.29
N SER A 273 0.98 10.14 18.40
CA SER A 273 0.40 9.43 19.55
C SER A 273 -0.78 10.18 20.18
N ALA A 274 -0.70 11.51 20.22
CA ALA A 274 -1.79 12.36 20.72
C ALA A 274 -3.02 12.25 19.81
N ALA A 275 -2.85 12.31 18.48
CA ALA A 275 -3.92 12.16 17.51
C ALA A 275 -4.53 10.74 17.59
N HIS A 276 -3.70 9.69 17.57
CA HIS A 276 -4.13 8.29 17.73
C HIS A 276 -4.99 8.10 18.97
N THR A 277 -4.58 8.66 20.12
CA THR A 277 -5.36 8.58 21.37
C THR A 277 -6.76 9.19 21.21
N ARG A 278 -6.94 10.24 20.41
CA ARG A 278 -8.24 10.88 20.15
C ARG A 278 -9.08 10.10 19.14
N ILE A 279 -8.45 9.42 18.19
CA ILE A 279 -9.13 8.65 17.12
C ILE A 279 -9.58 7.30 17.66
N CYS A 280 -8.67 6.51 18.26
CA CYS A 280 -8.90 5.12 18.65
C CYS A 280 -8.81 4.86 20.15
N TYR A 281 -8.26 5.77 20.94
CA TYR A 281 -7.85 5.58 22.33
C TYR A 281 -6.68 4.61 22.46
N SER A 282 -6.86 3.33 22.13
CA SER A 282 -5.81 2.31 22.10
C SER A 282 -6.09 1.24 21.06
N SER A 283 -5.05 0.53 20.60
CA SER A 283 -5.17 -0.53 19.61
C SER A 283 -5.53 -1.88 20.25
N VAL A 284 -5.92 -2.84 19.41
CA VAL A 284 -6.39 -4.19 19.81
C VAL A 284 -5.32 -4.92 20.63
N SER A 285 -5.55 -5.11 21.91
CA SER A 285 -4.55 -5.57 22.88
C SER A 285 -4.03 -7.00 22.64
N PRO A 286 -4.85 -8.05 22.47
CA PRO A 286 -4.33 -9.42 22.30
C PRO A 286 -3.53 -9.59 21.01
N LEU A 287 -3.89 -8.89 19.94
CA LEU A 287 -3.21 -8.99 18.64
C LEU A 287 -1.89 -8.22 18.62
N GLN A 288 -1.73 -7.19 19.45
CA GLN A 288 -0.43 -6.57 19.69
C GLN A 288 0.54 -7.57 20.35
N GLU A 289 0.06 -8.34 21.31
CA GLU A 289 0.86 -9.37 21.98
C GLU A 289 1.31 -10.46 21.01
N ALA A 290 0.39 -10.93 20.16
CA ALA A 290 0.70 -11.91 19.13
C ALA A 290 1.72 -11.38 18.11
N THR A 291 1.58 -10.12 17.70
CA THR A 291 2.52 -9.47 16.78
C THR A 291 3.92 -9.32 17.41
N ALA A 292 3.99 -9.03 18.73
CA ALA A 292 5.26 -8.96 19.45
C ALA A 292 5.99 -10.31 19.41
N ILE A 293 5.28 -11.40 19.75
CA ILE A 293 5.82 -12.77 19.67
C ILE A 293 6.22 -13.10 18.22
N GLY A 294 5.44 -12.67 17.26
CA GLY A 294 5.77 -12.79 15.84
C GLY A 294 7.17 -12.26 15.53
N PHE A 295 7.49 -11.03 15.94
CA PHE A 295 8.82 -10.43 15.73
C PHE A 295 9.91 -11.13 16.55
N GLU A 296 9.64 -11.54 17.80
CA GLU A 296 10.60 -12.24 18.66
C GLU A 296 10.99 -13.63 18.13
N GLU A 297 10.10 -14.28 17.39
CA GLU A 297 10.29 -15.66 16.91
C GLU A 297 10.61 -15.75 15.39
N ALA A 298 10.30 -14.73 14.60
CA ALA A 298 10.41 -14.80 13.14
C ALA A 298 11.79 -15.24 12.64
N ASP A 299 12.87 -14.68 13.21
CA ASP A 299 14.24 -15.02 12.81
C ASP A 299 14.60 -16.47 13.17
N LYS A 300 14.11 -16.98 14.31
CA LYS A 300 14.32 -18.37 14.72
C LYS A 300 13.66 -19.37 13.77
N HIS A 301 12.57 -18.94 13.12
CA HIS A 301 11.86 -19.76 12.14
C HIS A 301 12.36 -19.55 10.69
N GLY A 302 13.33 -18.64 10.45
CA GLY A 302 13.75 -18.28 9.10
C GLY A 302 12.64 -17.60 8.28
N PHE A 303 11.61 -17.09 8.95
CA PHE A 303 10.35 -16.66 8.34
C PHE A 303 10.52 -15.56 7.27
N TRP A 304 11.41 -14.61 7.53
CA TRP A 304 11.57 -13.47 6.59
C TRP A 304 12.17 -13.89 5.25
N ASP A 305 13.12 -14.83 5.26
CA ASP A 305 13.75 -15.30 4.01
C ASP A 305 12.83 -16.27 3.27
N GLU A 306 12.13 -17.16 3.98
CA GLU A 306 11.11 -18.03 3.38
C GLU A 306 9.99 -17.22 2.73
N THR A 307 9.47 -16.20 3.43
CA THR A 307 8.41 -15.32 2.93
C THR A 307 8.80 -14.61 1.64
N LYS A 308 10.03 -14.07 1.56
CA LYS A 308 10.53 -13.44 0.34
C LYS A 308 10.65 -14.43 -0.80
N ALA A 309 11.27 -15.58 -0.53
CA ALA A 309 11.45 -16.63 -1.54
C ALA A 309 10.11 -17.17 -2.07
N GLU A 310 9.16 -17.45 -1.17
CA GLU A 310 7.83 -17.92 -1.53
C GLU A 310 7.08 -16.90 -2.37
N MET A 311 7.07 -15.63 -1.96
CA MET A 311 6.36 -14.60 -2.71
C MET A 311 6.98 -14.36 -4.09
N ARG A 312 8.32 -14.35 -4.21
CA ARG A 312 8.99 -14.24 -5.51
C ARG A 312 8.61 -15.44 -6.41
N ALA A 313 8.63 -16.66 -5.86
CA ALA A 313 8.23 -17.85 -6.61
C ALA A 313 6.76 -17.79 -7.08
N LYS A 314 5.84 -17.25 -6.25
CA LYS A 314 4.44 -17.02 -6.63
C LYS A 314 4.31 -15.99 -7.75
N ILE A 315 5.09 -14.92 -7.70
CA ILE A 315 5.14 -13.90 -8.76
C ILE A 315 5.62 -14.54 -10.06
N ASP A 316 6.77 -15.23 -10.06
CA ASP A 316 7.34 -15.90 -11.23
C ASP A 316 6.35 -16.89 -11.85
N ARG A 317 5.69 -17.70 -11.00
CA ARG A 317 4.66 -18.65 -11.42
C ARG A 317 3.49 -17.96 -12.11
N PHE A 318 3.03 -16.83 -11.58
CA PHE A 318 1.86 -16.13 -12.11
C PHE A 318 2.17 -15.36 -13.38
N VAL A 319 3.26 -14.61 -13.43
CA VAL A 319 3.59 -13.77 -14.60
C VAL A 319 3.91 -14.58 -15.86
N ALA A 320 4.25 -15.87 -15.72
CA ALA A 320 4.48 -16.77 -16.85
C ALA A 320 3.31 -16.80 -17.85
N VAL A 321 2.07 -16.57 -17.42
CA VAL A 321 0.92 -16.48 -18.34
C VAL A 321 1.01 -15.24 -19.24
N PHE A 322 1.58 -14.15 -18.74
CA PHE A 322 1.74 -12.93 -19.53
C PHE A 322 2.89 -13.06 -20.53
N ASP A 323 3.94 -13.82 -20.19
CA ASP A 323 4.98 -14.20 -21.15
C ASP A 323 4.40 -15.09 -22.26
N GLU A 324 3.55 -16.07 -21.93
CA GLU A 324 2.83 -16.93 -22.90
C GLU A 324 1.95 -16.09 -23.86
N LEU A 325 1.40 -14.98 -23.37
CA LEU A 325 0.50 -14.10 -24.09
C LEU A 325 1.22 -12.91 -24.76
N ASP A 326 2.52 -12.78 -24.60
CA ASP A 326 3.30 -11.62 -25.05
C ASP A 326 2.71 -10.28 -24.55
N LEU A 327 2.28 -10.27 -23.26
CA LEU A 327 1.80 -9.09 -22.55
C LEU A 327 2.90 -8.57 -21.63
N PRO A 328 3.41 -7.35 -21.86
CA PRO A 328 4.44 -6.75 -21.01
C PRO A 328 3.94 -6.48 -19.58
N TYR A 329 4.83 -6.58 -18.61
CA TYR A 329 4.54 -6.21 -17.23
C TYR A 329 5.72 -5.50 -16.56
N SER A 330 5.44 -4.79 -15.48
CA SER A 330 6.45 -4.29 -14.55
C SER A 330 6.83 -5.42 -13.60
N ASP A 331 8.04 -5.98 -13.74
CA ASP A 331 8.53 -7.04 -12.85
C ASP A 331 8.84 -6.43 -11.47
N PRO A 332 8.11 -6.83 -10.40
CA PRO A 332 8.22 -6.18 -9.12
C PRO A 332 9.57 -6.45 -8.43
N GLU A 333 10.15 -5.39 -7.89
CA GLU A 333 11.33 -5.42 -7.03
C GLU A 333 10.97 -5.61 -5.54
N GLY A 334 9.68 -5.44 -5.21
CA GLY A 334 9.16 -5.64 -3.86
C GLY A 334 7.64 -5.67 -3.81
N GLY A 335 7.10 -6.03 -2.63
CA GLY A 335 5.66 -6.22 -2.47
C GLY A 335 5.14 -7.47 -3.17
N TYR A 336 3.87 -7.46 -3.52
CA TYR A 336 3.18 -8.58 -4.17
C TYR A 336 2.20 -8.13 -5.26
N PHE A 337 2.39 -6.94 -5.79
CA PHE A 337 1.58 -6.44 -6.91
C PHE A 337 2.37 -6.48 -8.21
N VAL A 338 1.65 -6.77 -9.29
CA VAL A 338 2.19 -6.73 -10.66
C VAL A 338 1.28 -5.85 -11.50
N LEU A 339 1.86 -4.88 -12.18
CA LEU A 339 1.19 -4.08 -13.22
C LEU A 339 1.46 -4.74 -14.58
N VAL A 340 0.39 -5.06 -15.32
CA VAL A 340 0.46 -5.70 -16.63
C VAL A 340 -0.13 -4.77 -17.68
N ASN A 341 0.62 -4.56 -18.77
CA ASN A 341 0.15 -3.76 -19.89
C ASN A 341 -0.79 -4.58 -20.79
N MET A 342 -2.01 -4.12 -20.94
CA MET A 342 -3.09 -4.77 -21.69
C MET A 342 -3.39 -4.07 -23.03
N SER A 343 -2.48 -3.24 -23.56
CA SER A 343 -2.71 -2.50 -24.81
C SER A 343 -3.00 -3.41 -26.01
N LYS A 344 -2.44 -4.63 -26.01
CA LYS A 344 -2.66 -5.66 -27.04
C LYS A 344 -4.04 -6.32 -26.98
N VAL A 345 -4.76 -6.19 -25.86
CA VAL A 345 -6.10 -6.78 -25.68
C VAL A 345 -7.13 -5.87 -26.33
N LYS A 346 -7.90 -6.37 -27.29
CA LYS A 346 -8.95 -5.64 -27.99
C LYS A 346 -10.32 -5.96 -27.37
N LEU A 347 -10.94 -4.92 -26.82
CA LEU A 347 -12.33 -5.03 -26.36
C LEU A 347 -13.27 -5.06 -27.56
N PRO A 348 -14.32 -5.91 -27.56
CA PRO A 348 -15.34 -5.88 -28.60
C PRO A 348 -16.00 -4.49 -28.68
N ALA A 349 -16.15 -3.95 -29.89
CA ALA A 349 -16.67 -2.59 -30.09
C ALA A 349 -18.07 -2.39 -29.50
N ASP A 350 -18.93 -3.39 -29.60
CA ASP A 350 -20.32 -3.35 -29.15
C ASP A 350 -20.52 -4.02 -27.78
N TYR A 351 -19.45 -4.13 -26.95
CA TYR A 351 -19.59 -4.74 -25.63
C TYR A 351 -20.51 -3.91 -24.73
N PRO A 352 -21.54 -4.51 -24.11
CA PRO A 352 -22.57 -3.78 -23.35
C PRO A 352 -22.08 -3.36 -21.96
N PHE A 353 -21.19 -2.38 -21.91
CA PHE A 353 -20.77 -1.80 -20.65
C PHE A 353 -21.89 -1.01 -19.98
N PRO A 354 -22.12 -1.16 -18.67
CA PRO A 354 -22.99 -0.24 -17.92
C PRO A 354 -22.49 1.21 -18.05
N GLU A 355 -23.40 2.18 -17.98
CA GLU A 355 -23.06 3.61 -18.18
C GLU A 355 -21.94 4.08 -17.24
N HIS A 356 -21.98 3.65 -15.96
CA HIS A 356 -20.97 4.00 -14.96
C HIS A 356 -19.57 3.37 -15.20
N VAL A 357 -19.47 2.34 -16.06
CA VAL A 357 -18.20 1.76 -16.53
C VAL A 357 -17.83 2.37 -17.88
N ALA A 358 -18.81 2.56 -18.78
CA ALA A 358 -18.57 3.09 -20.12
C ALA A 358 -17.95 4.50 -20.11
N SER A 359 -18.27 5.30 -19.10
CA SER A 359 -17.73 6.66 -18.88
C SER A 359 -16.35 6.71 -18.23
N ARG A 360 -15.83 5.55 -17.77
CA ARG A 360 -14.51 5.47 -17.10
C ARG A 360 -13.37 5.23 -18.10
N PRO A 361 -12.09 5.44 -17.71
CA PRO A 361 -10.93 5.08 -18.52
C PRO A 361 -10.94 3.64 -19.02
N ARG A 362 -10.06 3.34 -19.97
CA ARG A 362 -10.02 2.06 -20.66
C ARG A 362 -9.77 0.87 -19.72
N ASP A 363 -8.92 1.01 -18.71
CA ASP A 363 -8.59 -0.01 -17.73
C ASP A 363 -9.81 -0.47 -16.88
N PHE A 364 -10.76 0.42 -16.60
CA PHE A 364 -12.04 0.04 -15.97
C PHE A 364 -12.86 -0.87 -16.88
N LYS A 365 -12.90 -0.57 -18.18
CA LYS A 365 -13.58 -1.40 -19.17
C LYS A 365 -12.90 -2.76 -19.32
N LEU A 366 -11.56 -2.79 -19.30
CA LEU A 366 -10.76 -4.01 -19.32
C LEU A 366 -11.02 -4.86 -18.08
N SER A 367 -10.93 -4.27 -16.90
CA SER A 367 -11.21 -4.97 -15.64
C SER A 367 -12.62 -5.56 -15.63
N TYR A 368 -13.64 -4.76 -15.96
CA TYR A 368 -15.02 -5.22 -16.05
C TYR A 368 -15.18 -6.37 -17.04
N PHE A 369 -14.59 -6.25 -18.24
CA PHE A 369 -14.64 -7.26 -19.29
C PHE A 369 -14.01 -8.58 -18.84
N ILE A 370 -12.81 -8.53 -18.24
CA ILE A 370 -12.07 -9.72 -17.78
C ILE A 370 -12.84 -10.41 -16.64
N ILE A 371 -13.46 -9.66 -15.75
CA ILE A 371 -14.31 -10.23 -14.70
C ILE A 371 -15.51 -10.95 -15.31
N LYS A 372 -16.20 -10.31 -16.25
CA LYS A 372 -17.43 -10.82 -16.85
C LYS A 372 -17.21 -12.05 -17.73
N GLU A 373 -16.17 -12.04 -18.56
CA GLU A 373 -15.97 -13.06 -19.58
C GLU A 373 -15.00 -14.17 -19.14
N LEU A 374 -14.01 -13.83 -18.29
CA LEU A 374 -12.96 -14.75 -17.86
C LEU A 374 -13.05 -15.12 -16.37
N GLY A 375 -13.82 -14.39 -15.60
CA GLY A 375 -13.94 -14.64 -14.16
C GLY A 375 -12.68 -14.38 -13.36
N VAL A 376 -11.88 -13.38 -13.74
CA VAL A 376 -10.68 -12.93 -13.02
C VAL A 376 -10.83 -11.45 -12.71
N ALA A 377 -10.78 -11.09 -11.42
CA ALA A 377 -10.83 -9.69 -11.01
C ALA A 377 -9.42 -9.12 -10.87
N ALA A 378 -9.14 -8.05 -11.59
CA ALA A 378 -7.95 -7.21 -11.47
C ALA A 378 -8.39 -5.76 -11.23
N ILE A 379 -7.49 -4.90 -10.77
CA ILE A 379 -7.83 -3.50 -10.45
C ILE A 379 -7.33 -2.57 -11.54
N PRO A 380 -8.19 -1.63 -12.02
CA PRO A 380 -7.79 -0.56 -12.92
C PRO A 380 -6.90 0.45 -12.16
N PRO A 381 -5.63 0.64 -12.56
CA PRO A 381 -4.71 1.50 -11.84
C PRO A 381 -5.00 3.00 -11.99
N THR A 382 -5.84 3.43 -12.94
CA THR A 382 -6.28 4.84 -13.03
C THR A 382 -7.05 5.30 -11.78
N GLU A 383 -7.57 4.37 -10.96
CA GLU A 383 -8.12 4.68 -9.62
C GLU A 383 -7.09 5.31 -8.68
N PHE A 384 -5.81 5.08 -8.92
CA PHE A 384 -4.68 5.58 -8.13
C PHE A 384 -3.98 6.79 -8.76
N PHE A 385 -4.67 7.44 -9.72
CA PHE A 385 -4.23 8.65 -10.40
C PHE A 385 -5.33 9.71 -10.40
N THR A 386 -4.94 10.96 -10.59
CA THR A 386 -5.88 12.02 -10.94
C THR A 386 -6.38 11.84 -12.37
N ASP A 387 -7.52 12.46 -12.68
CA ASP A 387 -8.09 12.41 -14.04
C ASP A 387 -7.09 12.96 -15.08
N ASP A 388 -6.27 13.97 -14.72
CA ASP A 388 -5.26 14.58 -15.60
C ASP A 388 -4.13 13.60 -15.98
N ASN A 389 -3.74 12.72 -15.05
CA ASN A 389 -2.63 11.79 -15.22
C ASN A 389 -3.08 10.33 -15.48
N ALA A 390 -4.39 10.07 -15.53
CA ALA A 390 -4.96 8.74 -15.77
C ALA A 390 -4.45 8.11 -17.08
N HIS A 391 -4.16 8.92 -18.10
CA HIS A 391 -3.64 8.49 -19.40
C HIS A 391 -2.32 7.73 -19.33
N ILE A 392 -1.55 7.89 -18.23
CA ILE A 392 -0.26 7.22 -18.00
C ILE A 392 -0.46 5.69 -17.85
N VAL A 393 -1.58 5.27 -17.31
CA VAL A 393 -1.82 3.85 -16.96
C VAL A 393 -3.15 3.28 -17.46
N GLU A 394 -3.86 3.96 -18.35
CA GLU A 394 -5.17 3.51 -18.83
C GLU A 394 -5.17 2.18 -19.60
N ASP A 395 -3.98 1.71 -19.99
CA ASP A 395 -3.76 0.42 -20.64
C ASP A 395 -3.27 -0.68 -19.67
N TRP A 396 -3.17 -0.39 -18.39
CA TRP A 396 -2.61 -1.34 -17.42
C TRP A 396 -3.69 -1.94 -16.51
N LEU A 397 -3.39 -3.10 -15.93
CA LEU A 397 -4.17 -3.70 -14.84
C LEU A 397 -3.23 -4.15 -13.72
N ARG A 398 -3.68 -3.99 -12.46
CA ARG A 398 -2.96 -4.45 -11.28
C ARG A 398 -3.48 -5.80 -10.80
N PHE A 399 -2.56 -6.75 -10.57
CA PHE A 399 -2.82 -8.04 -9.97
C PHE A 399 -2.14 -8.16 -8.61
N ALA A 400 -2.84 -8.74 -7.61
CA ALA A 400 -2.32 -9.05 -6.28
C ALA A 400 -2.00 -10.55 -6.18
N ILE A 401 -0.72 -10.87 -6.01
CA ILE A 401 -0.21 -12.25 -6.14
C ILE A 401 -0.22 -13.01 -4.80
N CYS A 402 -0.54 -12.37 -3.69
CA CYS A 402 -0.59 -12.95 -2.35
C CYS A 402 -1.76 -13.95 -2.16
N LYS A 403 -1.87 -14.94 -3.04
CA LYS A 403 -2.92 -15.96 -3.07
C LYS A 403 -2.34 -17.36 -2.93
N ASN A 404 -3.19 -18.35 -2.66
CA ASN A 404 -2.81 -19.74 -2.73
C ASN A 404 -2.48 -20.14 -4.16
N ASP A 405 -1.67 -21.17 -4.32
CA ASP A 405 -1.18 -21.63 -5.63
C ASP A 405 -2.30 -22.11 -6.55
N ASP A 406 -3.31 -22.79 -6.00
CA ASP A 406 -4.50 -23.22 -6.74
C ASP A 406 -5.31 -22.02 -7.28
N VAL A 407 -5.38 -20.92 -6.52
CA VAL A 407 -6.01 -19.69 -6.95
C VAL A 407 -5.23 -19.02 -8.07
N LEU A 408 -3.89 -18.98 -7.95
CA LEU A 408 -3.00 -18.45 -8.99
C LEU A 408 -3.12 -19.26 -10.28
N ASP A 409 -3.09 -20.58 -10.20
CA ASP A 409 -3.20 -21.46 -11.38
C ASP A 409 -4.57 -21.32 -12.05
N LYS A 410 -5.65 -21.28 -11.27
CA LYS A 410 -6.99 -21.03 -11.80
C LYS A 410 -7.10 -19.68 -12.52
N ALA A 411 -6.48 -18.64 -11.98
CA ALA A 411 -6.43 -17.33 -12.62
C ALA A 411 -5.64 -17.38 -13.93
N LYS A 412 -4.47 -18.03 -13.94
CA LYS A 412 -3.64 -18.23 -15.16
C LYS A 412 -4.41 -18.95 -16.25
N ASP A 413 -5.04 -20.09 -15.91
CA ASP A 413 -5.79 -20.90 -16.89
C ASP A 413 -6.89 -20.08 -17.56
N ARG A 414 -7.58 -19.23 -16.78
CA ARG A 414 -8.61 -18.34 -17.30
C ARG A 414 -8.04 -17.18 -18.13
N LEU A 415 -6.92 -16.60 -17.71
CA LEU A 415 -6.27 -15.49 -18.43
C LEU A 415 -5.72 -15.91 -19.80
N ARG A 416 -5.37 -17.20 -20.02
CA ARG A 416 -4.98 -17.72 -21.35
C ARG A 416 -6.05 -17.47 -22.41
N ASP A 417 -7.31 -17.40 -22.02
CA ASP A 417 -8.41 -17.08 -22.91
C ASP A 417 -8.39 -15.66 -23.46
N LEU A 418 -7.56 -14.74 -22.87
CA LEU A 418 -7.28 -13.43 -23.46
C LEU A 418 -6.75 -13.53 -24.90
N LYS A 419 -6.08 -14.64 -25.25
CA LYS A 419 -5.58 -14.88 -26.61
C LYS A 419 -6.66 -14.71 -27.69
N LYS A 420 -7.93 -14.96 -27.36
CA LYS A 420 -9.08 -14.79 -28.26
C LYS A 420 -9.35 -13.32 -28.61
N TYR A 421 -8.84 -12.42 -27.81
CA TYR A 421 -9.05 -10.96 -27.90
C TYR A 421 -7.76 -10.20 -28.22
N MET A 422 -6.68 -10.90 -28.57
CA MET A 422 -5.40 -10.31 -28.94
C MET A 422 -5.24 -10.38 -30.45
N GLN A 423 -4.82 -9.26 -31.06
CA GLN A 423 -4.52 -9.16 -32.49
C GLN A 423 -3.22 -8.42 -32.72
#